data_54e9493f8863b2b57de8ccf2362d641e
#
_entry.id   54e9493f8863b2b57de8ccf2362d641e
#
_cell.length_a   1.000
_cell.length_b   1.000
_cell.length_c   1.000
_cell.angle_alpha   90.00
_cell.angle_beta   90.00
_cell.angle_gamma   90.00
#
_symmetry.space_group_name_H-M   'P 1'
#
loop_
_entity.id
_entity.type
_entity.pdbx_description
1 polymer ?
#
loop_
_entity_poly.entity_id
_entity_poly.type
_entity_poly.pdbx_seq_one_letter_code
_entity_poly.pdbx_strand_id
1 'polypeptide(L)'
;MRLTTLEQTVRARLITSGHPELPVRPTLRYSSAEPFAVQIDFPAHVSADGEGLTWMFGRALLEEGLGRPAGEGDVRIRPYGWARTVIEFHSPLGLAVIRFGTAGLRRFLLRSYDVVEPGAEDLGPDLDHGLASLLDEV
;
A
#
# COMPACT_ATOMS: atom_id res chain seq x y z
N MET A 1 -9.90 -11.57 -20.31
CA MET A 1 -9.70 -10.43 -19.40
C MET A 1 -8.24 -10.27 -19.04
N ARG A 2 -7.76 -9.06 -19.00
CA ARG A 2 -6.35 -8.78 -18.73
C ARG A 2 -6.17 -8.30 -17.28
N LEU A 3 -5.30 -8.97 -16.54
CA LEU A 3 -4.90 -8.50 -15.23
C LEU A 3 -3.82 -7.43 -15.38
N THR A 4 -3.93 -6.37 -14.60
CA THR A 4 -2.94 -5.29 -14.59
C THR A 4 -2.28 -5.24 -13.23
N THR A 5 -0.97 -5.22 -13.21
CA THR A 5 -0.19 -5.09 -11.99
C THR A 5 0.69 -3.85 -12.07
N LEU A 6 0.65 -3.05 -11.01
CA LEU A 6 1.45 -1.86 -10.85
C LEU A 6 2.52 -2.11 -9.79
N GLU A 7 3.75 -1.75 -10.09
CA GLU A 7 4.84 -1.82 -9.11
C GLU A 7 5.55 -0.48 -9.04
N GLN A 8 5.94 -0.07 -7.85
CA GLN A 8 6.69 1.16 -7.66
C GLN A 8 7.59 1.01 -6.45
N THR A 9 8.91 1.17 -6.66
CA THR A 9 9.86 1.19 -5.56
C THR A 9 9.91 2.60 -4.99
N VAL A 10 9.87 2.71 -3.67
CA VAL A 10 9.89 4.00 -2.98
C VAL A 10 11.02 4.04 -1.97
N ARG A 11 11.46 5.25 -1.63
CA ARG A 11 12.44 5.46 -0.58
C ARG A 11 11.73 5.60 0.76
N ALA A 12 12.28 4.94 1.77
CA ALA A 12 11.72 4.99 3.11
C ALA A 12 12.84 4.83 4.14
N ARG A 13 12.49 5.01 5.40
CA ARG A 13 13.41 4.80 6.51
C ARG A 13 12.73 3.98 7.60
N LEU A 14 13.42 2.94 8.02
CA LEU A 14 13.00 2.16 9.18
C LEU A 14 13.45 2.92 10.43
N ILE A 15 12.51 3.22 11.28
CA ILE A 15 12.75 3.96 12.52
C ILE A 15 12.85 2.97 13.66
N THR A 16 13.99 2.93 14.33
CA THR A 16 14.22 2.05 15.47
C THR A 16 14.65 2.86 16.68
N SER A 17 14.12 2.49 17.84
CA SER A 17 14.46 3.17 19.08
C SER A 17 15.93 2.93 19.45
N GLY A 18 16.64 4.02 19.74
CA GLY A 18 18.04 3.92 20.19
C GLY A 18 19.07 3.62 19.10
N HIS A 19 18.64 3.59 17.83
CA HIS A 19 19.53 3.31 16.70
C HIS A 19 19.32 4.34 15.59
N PRO A 20 20.34 4.55 14.72
CA PRO A 20 20.15 5.38 13.54
C PRO A 20 19.04 4.81 12.65
N GLU A 21 18.35 5.70 11.94
CA GLU A 21 17.38 5.28 10.95
C GLU A 21 18.04 4.48 9.83
N LEU A 22 17.39 3.40 9.41
CA LEU A 22 17.90 2.54 8.35
C LEU A 22 17.20 2.86 7.04
N PRO A 23 17.94 3.27 5.99
CA PRO A 23 17.32 3.46 4.68
C PRO A 23 16.82 2.14 4.13
N VAL A 24 15.61 2.14 3.60
CA VAL A 24 15.01 0.96 2.97
C VAL A 24 14.33 1.38 1.67
N ARG A 25 14.20 0.45 0.74
CA ARG A 25 13.54 0.69 -0.54
C ARG A 25 12.51 -0.40 -0.79
N PRO A 26 11.36 -0.31 -0.15
CA PRO A 26 10.31 -1.28 -0.39
C PRO A 26 9.66 -1.06 -1.75
N THR A 27 9.04 -2.11 -2.28
CA THR A 27 8.25 -2.05 -3.50
C THR A 27 6.79 -2.14 -3.17
N LEU A 28 6.03 -1.16 -3.62
CA LEU A 28 4.58 -1.15 -3.53
C LEU A 28 4.01 -1.84 -4.75
N ARG A 29 3.00 -2.68 -4.54
CA ARG A 29 2.30 -3.38 -5.62
C ARG A 29 0.80 -3.21 -5.53
N TYR A 30 0.18 -3.10 -6.67
CA TYR A 30 -1.27 -3.09 -6.78
C TYR A 30 -1.68 -3.93 -7.98
N SER A 31 -2.69 -4.78 -7.82
CA SER A 31 -3.17 -5.63 -8.89
C SER A 31 -4.67 -5.52 -9.03
N SER A 32 -5.15 -5.53 -10.27
CA SER A 32 -6.59 -5.58 -10.53
C SER A 32 -7.22 -6.88 -10.05
N ALA A 33 -6.42 -7.93 -9.80
CA ALA A 33 -6.91 -9.19 -9.23
C ALA A 33 -7.29 -9.04 -7.75
N GLU A 34 -6.74 -8.07 -7.05
CA GLU A 34 -7.04 -7.80 -5.64
C GLU A 34 -7.22 -6.29 -5.44
N PRO A 35 -8.32 -5.74 -5.96
CA PRO A 35 -8.47 -4.29 -6.10
C PRO A 35 -8.62 -3.52 -4.80
N PHE A 36 -8.91 -4.21 -3.69
CA PHE A 36 -8.99 -3.55 -2.38
C PHE A 36 -7.65 -3.45 -1.68
N ALA A 37 -6.65 -4.21 -2.11
CA ALA A 37 -5.40 -4.37 -1.36
C ALA A 37 -4.21 -3.67 -2.03
N VAL A 38 -3.32 -3.16 -1.18
CA VAL A 38 -1.98 -2.73 -1.56
C VAL A 38 -1.01 -3.70 -0.90
N GLN A 39 -0.02 -4.15 -1.67
CA GLN A 39 1.03 -5.01 -1.16
C GLN A 39 2.32 -4.20 -1.05
N ILE A 40 3.06 -4.41 0.03
CA ILE A 40 4.37 -3.80 0.20
C ILE A 40 5.39 -4.90 0.49
N ASP A 41 6.44 -4.93 -0.33
CA ASP A 41 7.51 -5.91 -0.21
C ASP A 41 8.75 -5.23 0.31
N PHE A 42 9.29 -5.73 1.42
CA PHE A 42 10.53 -5.24 2.00
C PHE A 42 11.69 -6.12 1.57
N PRO A 43 12.86 -5.51 1.25
CA PRO A 43 14.04 -6.28 0.85
C PRO A 43 14.51 -7.23 1.95
N ALA A 44 15.23 -8.27 1.55
CA ALA A 44 15.71 -9.29 2.46
C ALA A 44 16.59 -8.75 3.60
N HIS A 45 17.36 -7.68 3.34
CA HIS A 45 18.28 -7.14 4.33
C HIS A 45 17.61 -6.44 5.51
N VAL A 46 16.29 -6.17 5.43
CA VAL A 46 15.55 -5.55 6.54
C VAL A 46 14.75 -6.56 7.34
N SER A 47 14.71 -7.82 6.94
CA SER A 47 14.02 -8.85 7.70
C SER A 47 14.99 -9.64 8.55
N ALA A 48 14.52 -10.11 9.70
CA ALA A 48 15.36 -10.82 10.65
C ALA A 48 15.90 -12.15 10.09
N ASP A 49 15.14 -12.80 9.21
CA ASP A 49 15.52 -14.09 8.62
C ASP A 49 16.25 -13.95 7.28
N GLY A 50 16.39 -12.73 6.76
CA GLY A 50 17.06 -12.48 5.50
C GLY A 50 16.27 -12.86 4.25
N GLU A 51 15.00 -13.20 4.38
CA GLU A 51 14.18 -13.64 3.25
C GLU A 51 13.27 -12.57 2.68
N GLY A 52 13.23 -11.40 3.29
CA GLY A 52 12.30 -10.37 2.89
C GLY A 52 10.97 -10.54 3.61
N LEU A 53 10.09 -9.59 3.43
CA LEU A 53 8.82 -9.55 4.14
C LEU A 53 7.79 -8.83 3.30
N THR A 54 6.60 -9.41 3.21
CA THR A 54 5.48 -8.82 2.47
C THR A 54 4.33 -8.55 3.43
N TRP A 55 3.77 -7.34 3.32
CA TRP A 55 2.57 -6.95 4.03
C TRP A 55 1.51 -6.55 3.03
N MET A 56 0.25 -6.73 3.42
CA MET A 56 -0.89 -6.27 2.63
C MET A 56 -1.78 -5.41 3.51
N PHE A 57 -2.33 -4.36 2.93
CA PHE A 57 -3.29 -3.49 3.62
C PHE A 57 -4.24 -2.87 2.62
N GLY A 58 -5.32 -2.27 3.12
CA GLY A 58 -6.35 -1.72 2.24
C GLY A 58 -5.90 -0.49 1.49
N ARG A 59 -6.29 -0.38 0.22
CA ARG A 59 -6.05 0.83 -0.56
C ARG A 59 -6.76 2.03 0.07
N ALA A 60 -7.98 1.82 0.58
CA ALA A 60 -8.73 2.86 1.27
C ALA A 60 -8.01 3.34 2.54
N LEU A 61 -7.31 2.43 3.22
CA LEU A 61 -6.52 2.78 4.39
C LEU A 61 -5.36 3.70 4.01
N LEU A 62 -4.69 3.43 2.90
CA LEU A 62 -3.62 4.29 2.42
C LEU A 62 -4.17 5.69 2.09
N GLU A 63 -5.27 5.76 1.37
CA GLU A 63 -5.90 7.03 1.01
C GLU A 63 -6.23 7.85 2.26
N GLU A 64 -6.88 7.23 3.23
CA GLU A 64 -7.25 7.92 4.47
C GLU A 64 -6.01 8.34 5.27
N GLY A 65 -5.04 7.44 5.40
CA GLY A 65 -3.82 7.68 6.19
C GLY A 65 -2.90 8.75 5.65
N LEU A 66 -3.00 9.09 4.37
CA LEU A 66 -2.24 10.22 3.81
C LEU A 66 -2.77 11.56 4.30
N GLY A 67 -4.03 11.64 4.72
CA GLY A 67 -4.65 12.88 5.17
C GLY A 67 -4.84 12.98 6.68
N ARG A 68 -4.98 11.85 7.38
CA ARG A 68 -5.20 11.81 8.82
C ARG A 68 -4.86 10.43 9.36
N PRO A 69 -4.62 10.28 10.68
CA PRO A 69 -4.35 8.97 11.24
C PRO A 69 -5.48 7.99 10.93
N ALA A 70 -5.13 6.82 10.42
CA ALA A 70 -6.09 5.81 10.00
C ALA A 70 -5.58 4.41 10.36
N GLY A 71 -6.53 3.48 10.57
CA GLY A 71 -6.24 2.08 10.87
C GLY A 71 -6.33 1.77 12.33
N GLU A 72 -6.95 0.62 12.63
CA GLU A 72 -7.09 0.10 14.01
C GLU A 72 -6.50 -1.30 14.13
N GLY A 73 -6.12 -1.89 12.99
CA GLY A 73 -5.58 -3.23 12.95
C GLY A 73 -4.06 -3.27 12.96
N ASP A 74 -3.52 -4.24 12.23
CA ASP A 74 -2.08 -4.48 12.21
C ASP A 74 -1.30 -3.42 11.43
N VAL A 75 -1.96 -2.71 10.54
CA VAL A 75 -1.34 -1.64 9.76
C VAL A 75 -2.02 -0.32 10.10
N ARG A 76 -1.22 0.67 10.49
CA ARG A 76 -1.71 2.00 10.84
C ARG A 76 -0.91 3.04 10.08
N ILE A 77 -1.60 3.98 9.47
CA ILE A 77 -0.99 4.99 8.59
C ILE A 77 -1.36 6.37 9.11
N ARG A 78 -0.39 7.26 9.20
CA ARG A 78 -0.64 8.63 9.64
C ARG A 78 0.31 9.63 8.99
N PRO A 79 -0.13 10.89 8.83
CA PRO A 79 0.77 11.94 8.42
C PRO A 79 1.85 12.19 9.49
N TYR A 80 3.04 12.56 9.04
CA TYR A 80 4.14 12.95 9.90
C TYR A 80 4.69 14.28 9.36
N GLY A 81 4.14 15.37 9.85
CA GLY A 81 4.36 16.66 9.23
C GLY A 81 3.63 16.73 7.87
N TRP A 82 4.00 17.71 7.05
CA TRP A 82 3.30 17.93 5.78
C TRP A 82 3.88 17.13 4.59
N ALA A 83 5.11 16.63 4.73
CA ALA A 83 5.80 15.97 3.60
C ALA A 83 6.10 14.49 3.83
N ARG A 84 5.79 13.96 4.99
CA ARG A 84 6.11 12.57 5.35
C ARG A 84 4.88 11.84 5.84
N THR A 85 4.93 10.51 5.70
CA THR A 85 3.87 9.60 6.16
C THR A 85 4.54 8.46 6.90
N VAL A 86 3.98 8.08 8.03
CA VAL A 86 4.48 6.95 8.82
C VAL A 86 3.49 5.80 8.70
N ILE A 87 4.00 4.61 8.41
CA ILE A 87 3.22 3.38 8.43
C ILE A 87 3.79 2.49 9.53
N GLU A 88 2.90 2.05 10.43
CA GLU A 88 3.24 1.13 11.51
C GLU A 88 2.73 -0.25 11.15
N PHE A 89 3.60 -1.23 11.27
CA PHE A 89 3.26 -2.64 11.04
C PHE A 89 3.36 -3.37 12.37
N HIS A 90 2.23 -3.81 12.90
CA HIS A 90 2.13 -4.49 14.19
C HIS A 90 2.03 -5.98 13.98
N SER A 91 2.91 -6.74 14.59
CA SER A 91 2.88 -8.21 14.53
C SER A 91 3.15 -8.79 15.91
N PRO A 92 2.89 -10.08 16.13
CA PRO A 92 3.25 -10.73 17.40
C PRO A 92 4.74 -10.64 17.73
N LEU A 93 5.60 -10.44 16.71
CA LEU A 93 7.03 -10.33 16.90
C LEU A 93 7.49 -8.91 17.23
N GLY A 94 6.60 -7.92 17.12
CA GLY A 94 6.92 -6.55 17.43
C GLY A 94 6.31 -5.55 16.50
N LEU A 95 6.80 -4.32 16.62
CA LEU A 95 6.33 -3.17 15.85
C LEU A 95 7.43 -2.68 14.92
N ALA A 96 7.11 -2.53 13.64
CA ALA A 96 7.98 -1.85 12.70
C ALA A 96 7.37 -0.51 12.32
N VAL A 97 8.16 0.56 12.37
CA VAL A 97 7.73 1.91 12.02
C VAL A 97 8.54 2.37 10.83
N ILE A 98 7.86 2.67 9.73
CA ILE A 98 8.52 3.05 8.48
C ILE A 98 8.03 4.44 8.09
N ARG A 99 8.99 5.34 7.80
CA ARG A 99 8.67 6.70 7.36
C ARG A 99 8.92 6.82 5.87
N PHE A 100 7.91 7.29 5.16
CA PHE A 100 7.91 7.46 3.70
C PHE A 100 7.82 8.94 3.35
N GLY A 101 8.27 9.30 2.14
CA GLY A 101 7.87 10.55 1.54
C GLY A 101 6.42 10.45 1.09
N THR A 102 5.59 11.39 1.50
CA THR A 102 4.15 11.37 1.16
C THR A 102 3.94 11.40 -0.35
N ALA A 103 4.77 12.16 -1.08
CA ALA A 103 4.63 12.29 -2.53
C ALA A 103 4.74 10.95 -3.27
N GLY A 104 5.66 10.08 -2.82
CA GLY A 104 5.82 8.75 -3.43
C GLY A 104 4.61 7.86 -3.22
N LEU A 105 4.07 7.86 -2.00
CA LEU A 105 2.86 7.10 -1.69
C LEU A 105 1.66 7.64 -2.46
N ARG A 106 1.52 8.96 -2.54
CA ARG A 106 0.42 9.57 -3.28
C ARG A 106 0.49 9.26 -4.76
N ARG A 107 1.69 9.30 -5.34
CA ARG A 107 1.88 8.93 -6.75
C ARG A 107 1.44 7.49 -7.01
N PHE A 108 1.83 6.57 -6.14
CA PHE A 108 1.43 5.18 -6.26
C PHE A 108 -0.10 5.04 -6.17
N LEU A 109 -0.70 5.71 -5.20
CA LEU A 109 -2.15 5.67 -5.01
C LEU A 109 -2.89 6.15 -6.26
N LEU A 110 -2.46 7.29 -6.81
CA LEU A 110 -3.08 7.84 -8.02
C LEU A 110 -2.91 6.90 -9.22
N ARG A 111 -1.76 6.28 -9.35
CA ARG A 111 -1.53 5.29 -10.42
C ARG A 111 -2.42 4.06 -10.21
N SER A 112 -2.67 3.66 -8.98
CA SER A 112 -3.58 2.54 -8.71
C SER A 112 -5.01 2.85 -9.13
N TYR A 113 -5.41 4.11 -9.09
CA TYR A 113 -6.74 4.53 -9.53
C TYR A 113 -6.89 4.42 -11.05
N ASP A 114 -5.79 4.50 -11.78
CA ASP A 114 -5.80 4.25 -13.23
C ASP A 114 -5.98 2.76 -13.54
N VAL A 115 -5.60 1.88 -12.61
CA VAL A 115 -5.80 0.44 -12.75
C VAL A 115 -7.24 0.06 -12.39
N VAL A 116 -7.72 0.52 -11.24
CA VAL A 116 -9.11 0.32 -10.81
C VAL A 116 -9.55 1.60 -10.09
N GLU A 117 -10.58 2.25 -10.61
CA GLU A 117 -11.10 3.47 -10.01
C GLU A 117 -11.60 3.25 -8.59
N PRO A 118 -11.45 4.26 -7.70
CA PRO A 118 -12.06 4.19 -6.37
C PRO A 118 -13.56 3.98 -6.50
N GLY A 119 -14.09 3.01 -5.75
CA GLY A 119 -15.50 2.65 -5.81
C GLY A 119 -15.82 1.55 -6.81
N ALA A 120 -14.87 1.17 -7.68
CA ALA A 120 -15.06 0.10 -8.66
C ALA A 120 -14.41 -1.21 -8.24
N GLU A 121 -13.88 -1.29 -7.02
CA GLU A 121 -13.14 -2.45 -6.54
C GLU A 121 -13.98 -3.72 -6.49
N ASP A 122 -15.27 -3.59 -6.22
CA ASP A 122 -16.18 -4.74 -6.14
C ASP A 122 -16.28 -5.51 -7.44
N LEU A 123 -16.01 -4.85 -8.56
CA LEU A 123 -16.08 -5.47 -9.88
C LEU A 123 -14.79 -6.20 -10.26
N GLY A 124 -13.67 -5.81 -9.63
CA GLY A 124 -12.37 -6.46 -9.78
C GLY A 124 -11.97 -6.70 -11.23
N PRO A 125 -11.32 -7.85 -11.50
CA PRO A 125 -10.88 -8.19 -12.86
C PRO A 125 -12.03 -8.40 -13.84
N ASP A 126 -13.26 -8.56 -13.35
CA ASP A 126 -14.45 -8.77 -14.17
C ASP A 126 -15.19 -7.48 -14.46
N LEU A 127 -14.55 -6.33 -14.23
CA LEU A 127 -15.16 -5.03 -14.40
C LEU A 127 -15.80 -4.84 -15.78
N ASP A 128 -15.05 -5.12 -16.83
CA ASP A 128 -15.55 -4.93 -18.21
C ASP A 128 -16.74 -5.83 -18.50
N HIS A 129 -16.67 -7.07 -18.02
CA HIS A 129 -17.74 -8.04 -18.20
C HIS A 129 -18.99 -7.61 -17.42
N GLY A 130 -18.80 -7.17 -16.17
CA GLY A 130 -19.90 -6.71 -15.34
C GLY A 130 -20.57 -5.47 -15.91
N LEU A 131 -19.82 -4.53 -16.43
CA LEU A 131 -20.38 -3.34 -17.07
C LEU A 131 -21.16 -3.69 -18.31
N ALA A 132 -20.64 -4.60 -19.13
CA ALA A 132 -21.36 -5.04 -20.33
C ALA A 132 -22.69 -5.68 -19.96
N SER A 133 -22.71 -6.52 -18.93
CA SER A 133 -23.95 -7.14 -18.46
C SER A 133 -24.97 -6.12 -17.98
N LEU A 134 -24.53 -5.11 -17.25
CA LEU A 134 -25.41 -4.06 -16.75
C LEU A 134 -25.98 -3.22 -17.90
N LEU A 135 -25.16 -2.93 -18.89
CA LEU A 135 -25.61 -2.17 -20.04
C LEU A 135 -26.59 -2.95 -20.90
N ASP A 136 -26.42 -4.27 -20.99
CA ASP A 136 -27.35 -5.12 -21.74
C ASP A 136 -28.71 -5.23 -21.08
N GLU A 137 -28.80 -5.03 -19.79
CA GLU A 137 -30.05 -5.06 -19.04
C GLU A 137 -30.84 -3.76 -19.11
N VAL A 138 -30.22 -2.72 -19.60
CA VAL A 138 -30.82 -1.41 -19.71
C VAL A 138 -31.36 -1.19 -21.11
#